data_2e3131293408b80ac4e3b49c7cac4370
#
_entry.id   2e3131293408b80ac4e3b49c7cac4370
#
_cell.length_a   1.000
_cell.length_b   1.000
_cell.length_c   1.000
_cell.angle_alpha   90.00
_cell.angle_beta   90.00
_cell.angle_gamma   90.00
#
_symmetry.space_group_name_H-M   'P 1'
#
loop_
_entity.id
_entity.type
_entity.pdbx_description
1 polymer ?
#
loop_
_entity_poly.entity_id
_entity_poly.type
_entity_poly.pdbx_seq_one_letter_code
_entity_poly.pdbx_strand_id
1 'polypeptide(L)'
;MHISGSGHIPAGEYNDKVSVSGSGRLDGNVRCTAFSASGSAHCAGSLECAEDVRVSGSAHIDGGVTATSLSVSGSAHIGGDLTVKETVRVAGSVKVGGEIKSGAVHSAGVLRVEKGIEAEEFRAAGAIDCGGLLNAETVDISMDGNARSRVGSIGGGEIRVYLRKSDKTKKRRLPLFSRLVGLGGSELTVNELVEGDVVALECVKVPTVVGRVVAIGVGCEIDLVQYSEEVEIDPDAKVGRCERI
;
A
#
# COMPACT_ATOMS: atom_id res chain seq x y z
N MET A 1 -11.39 28.21 4.06
CA MET A 1 -12.23 28.10 5.29
C MET A 1 -11.44 27.38 6.38
N HIS A 2 -11.59 27.76 7.68
CA HIS A 2 -10.77 27.20 8.76
C HIS A 2 -11.59 26.92 10.01
N ILE A 3 -11.42 25.71 10.60
CA ILE A 3 -11.95 25.32 11.91
C ILE A 3 -10.78 25.13 12.86
N SER A 4 -10.68 25.96 13.93
CA SER A 4 -9.67 25.81 14.99
C SER A 4 -10.20 25.13 16.25
N GLY A 5 -11.50 25.19 16.51
CA GLY A 5 -12.21 24.51 17.60
C GLY A 5 -13.10 23.39 17.07
N SER A 6 -14.32 23.30 17.61
CA SER A 6 -15.36 22.42 17.07
C SER A 6 -16.25 23.19 16.11
N GLY A 7 -16.54 22.64 14.95
CA GLY A 7 -17.35 23.31 13.94
C GLY A 7 -17.86 22.42 12.83
N HIS A 8 -18.77 22.98 12.05
CA HIS A 8 -19.35 22.33 10.88
C HIS A 8 -19.04 23.13 9.62
N ILE A 9 -18.83 22.41 8.54
CA ILE A 9 -18.69 22.94 7.19
C ILE A 9 -19.83 22.35 6.37
N PRO A 10 -20.77 23.17 5.87
CA PRO A 10 -21.83 22.66 4.99
C PRO A 10 -21.29 21.98 3.75
N ALA A 11 -22.08 21.07 3.15
CA ALA A 11 -21.78 20.56 1.82
C ALA A 11 -21.75 21.72 0.81
N GLY A 12 -20.85 21.63 -0.18
CA GLY A 12 -20.76 22.65 -1.22
C GLY A 12 -19.37 22.83 -1.81
N GLU A 13 -19.26 23.88 -2.62
CA GLU A 13 -18.02 24.27 -3.29
C GLU A 13 -17.35 25.45 -2.57
N TYR A 14 -16.07 25.33 -2.35
CA TYR A 14 -15.23 26.33 -1.71
C TYR A 14 -14.06 26.64 -2.62
N ASN A 15 -13.96 27.89 -3.09
CA ASN A 15 -12.88 28.35 -3.97
C ASN A 15 -11.51 28.42 -3.26
N ASP A 16 -11.49 28.14 -1.96
CA ASP A 16 -10.30 28.24 -1.10
C ASP A 16 -9.99 26.89 -0.44
N LYS A 17 -8.87 26.88 0.28
CA LYS A 17 -8.48 25.78 1.15
C LYS A 17 -9.46 25.59 2.32
N VAL A 18 -9.82 24.34 2.59
CA VAL A 18 -10.53 23.91 3.79
C VAL A 18 -9.53 23.32 4.79
N SER A 19 -9.52 23.83 6.03
CA SER A 19 -8.56 23.42 7.05
C SER A 19 -9.26 23.13 8.38
N VAL A 20 -8.93 21.98 8.97
CA VAL A 20 -9.46 21.53 10.27
C VAL A 20 -8.28 21.30 11.22
N SER A 21 -8.14 22.16 12.24
CA SER A 21 -7.13 22.00 13.29
C SER A 21 -7.69 21.43 14.59
N GLY A 22 -8.99 21.60 14.83
CA GLY A 22 -9.72 21.02 15.96
C GLY A 22 -10.56 19.82 15.56
N SER A 23 -11.86 19.84 15.91
CA SER A 23 -12.84 18.84 15.50
C SER A 23 -13.79 19.45 14.47
N GLY A 24 -13.71 18.97 13.24
CA GLY A 24 -14.55 19.48 12.15
C GLY A 24 -15.41 18.40 11.54
N ARG A 25 -16.67 18.74 11.26
CA ARG A 25 -17.58 17.92 10.49
C ARG A 25 -17.93 18.63 9.18
N LEU A 26 -17.79 17.92 8.07
CA LEU A 26 -18.24 18.31 6.75
C LEU A 26 -19.57 17.57 6.50
N ASP A 27 -20.68 18.29 6.31
CA ASP A 27 -22.03 17.72 6.35
C ASP A 27 -22.47 17.05 5.04
N GLY A 28 -21.55 16.77 4.12
CA GLY A 28 -21.80 16.11 2.85
C GLY A 28 -20.63 16.24 1.90
N ASN A 29 -20.91 16.22 0.60
CA ASN A 29 -19.87 16.37 -0.43
C ASN A 29 -19.25 17.77 -0.36
N VAL A 30 -17.93 17.81 -0.38
CA VAL A 30 -17.15 19.06 -0.35
C VAL A 30 -16.19 19.08 -1.52
N ARG A 31 -16.25 20.18 -2.30
CA ARG A 31 -15.25 20.50 -3.32
C ARG A 31 -14.47 21.73 -2.87
N CYS A 32 -13.14 21.67 -2.91
CA CYS A 32 -12.28 22.77 -2.49
C CYS A 32 -10.96 22.79 -3.26
N THR A 33 -10.17 23.85 -3.10
CA THR A 33 -8.83 23.91 -3.71
C THR A 33 -7.90 22.89 -3.05
N ALA A 34 -7.81 22.89 -1.73
CA ALA A 34 -7.00 21.96 -0.95
C ALA A 34 -7.67 21.62 0.39
N PHE A 35 -7.37 20.47 0.95
CA PHE A 35 -7.85 20.05 2.26
C PHE A 35 -6.71 19.75 3.23
N SER A 36 -6.85 20.16 4.48
CA SER A 36 -5.87 19.89 5.52
C SER A 36 -6.53 19.56 6.85
N ALA A 37 -6.24 18.39 7.42
CA ALA A 37 -6.69 17.98 8.74
C ALA A 37 -5.48 17.72 9.66
N SER A 38 -5.30 18.58 10.65
CA SER A 38 -4.33 18.37 11.74
C SER A 38 -4.99 17.85 13.00
N GLY A 39 -6.31 18.08 13.16
CA GLY A 39 -7.16 17.53 14.22
C GLY A 39 -7.97 16.33 13.72
N SER A 40 -9.24 16.25 14.16
CA SER A 40 -10.20 15.25 13.72
C SER A 40 -11.14 15.83 12.68
N ALA A 41 -11.22 15.25 11.52
CA ALA A 41 -12.15 15.63 10.46
C ALA A 41 -13.06 14.46 10.10
N HIS A 42 -14.36 14.71 10.01
CA HIS A 42 -15.33 13.76 9.47
C HIS A 42 -16.07 14.40 8.30
N CYS A 43 -16.01 13.77 7.14
CA CYS A 43 -16.75 14.17 5.94
C CYS A 43 -17.83 13.11 5.65
N ALA A 44 -19.10 13.52 5.77
CA ALA A 44 -20.27 12.66 5.54
C ALA A 44 -20.56 12.41 4.04
N GLY A 45 -19.68 12.81 3.16
CA GLY A 45 -19.76 12.61 1.71
C GLY A 45 -18.39 12.43 1.10
N SER A 46 -18.27 12.78 -0.19
CA SER A 46 -17.00 12.73 -0.93
C SER A 46 -16.22 14.03 -0.78
N LEU A 47 -14.90 13.94 -0.89
CA LEU A 47 -14.00 15.08 -0.86
C LEU A 47 -13.29 15.22 -2.21
N GLU A 48 -13.55 16.32 -2.91
CA GLU A 48 -12.89 16.65 -4.17
C GLU A 48 -11.97 17.85 -3.98
N CYS A 49 -10.67 17.68 -4.17
CA CYS A 49 -9.69 18.75 -4.07
C CYS A 49 -8.98 18.95 -5.42
N ALA A 50 -8.89 20.20 -5.86
CA ALA A 50 -8.15 20.53 -7.07
C ALA A 50 -6.64 20.31 -6.92
N GLU A 51 -6.13 20.45 -5.70
CA GLU A 51 -4.72 20.32 -5.35
C GLU A 51 -4.53 19.19 -4.31
N ASP A 52 -4.05 19.54 -3.13
CA ASP A 52 -3.55 18.61 -2.14
C ASP A 52 -4.57 18.27 -1.05
N VAL A 53 -4.54 17.01 -0.61
CA VAL A 53 -5.14 16.55 0.64
C VAL A 53 -4.04 16.18 1.62
N ARG A 54 -4.00 16.81 2.79
CA ARG A 54 -3.03 16.54 3.86
C ARG A 54 -3.73 16.16 5.16
N VAL A 55 -3.37 14.99 5.69
CA VAL A 55 -3.90 14.48 6.98
C VAL A 55 -2.73 14.20 7.91
N SER A 56 -2.58 15.02 8.94
CA SER A 56 -1.62 14.79 10.04
C SER A 56 -2.30 14.27 11.30
N GLY A 57 -3.59 14.53 11.46
CA GLY A 57 -4.45 14.02 12.52
C GLY A 57 -5.23 12.79 12.09
N SER A 58 -6.55 12.81 12.33
CA SER A 58 -7.49 11.76 11.90
C SER A 58 -8.49 12.32 10.90
N ALA A 59 -8.69 11.62 9.79
CA ALA A 59 -9.73 11.92 8.83
C ALA A 59 -10.61 10.70 8.58
N HIS A 60 -11.91 10.89 8.62
CA HIS A 60 -12.91 9.91 8.21
C HIS A 60 -13.75 10.51 7.10
N ILE A 61 -13.75 9.90 5.94
CA ILE A 61 -14.48 10.34 4.75
C ILE A 61 -15.37 9.18 4.32
N ASP A 62 -16.70 9.37 4.40
CA ASP A 62 -17.66 8.29 4.12
C ASP A 62 -17.70 7.95 2.63
N GLY A 63 -17.48 8.94 1.77
CA GLY A 63 -17.39 8.79 0.31
C GLY A 63 -15.98 8.56 -0.20
N GLY A 64 -15.77 8.89 -1.49
CA GLY A 64 -14.47 8.84 -2.15
C GLY A 64 -13.66 10.12 -1.97
N VAL A 65 -12.39 10.06 -2.36
CA VAL A 65 -11.48 11.20 -2.39
C VAL A 65 -10.90 11.35 -3.79
N THR A 66 -10.98 12.57 -4.33
CA THR A 66 -10.29 12.95 -5.57
C THR A 66 -9.36 14.12 -5.29
N ALA A 67 -8.08 14.01 -5.69
CA ALA A 67 -7.09 15.06 -5.47
C ALA A 67 -5.94 14.98 -6.49
N THR A 68 -5.10 16.03 -6.53
CA THR A 68 -3.83 15.94 -7.25
C THR A 68 -2.80 15.17 -6.44
N SER A 69 -2.68 15.42 -5.14
CA SER A 69 -1.83 14.62 -4.26
C SER A 69 -2.49 14.35 -2.90
N LEU A 70 -2.14 13.22 -2.27
CA LEU A 70 -2.56 12.86 -0.93
C LEU A 70 -1.35 12.57 -0.05
N SER A 71 -1.31 13.17 1.13
CA SER A 71 -0.28 12.88 2.14
C SER A 71 -0.92 12.61 3.51
N VAL A 72 -0.68 11.42 4.05
CA VAL A 72 -1.22 10.99 5.34
C VAL A 72 -0.07 10.61 6.27
N SER A 73 0.12 11.39 7.33
CA SER A 73 1.07 11.06 8.41
C SER A 73 0.34 10.53 9.65
N GLY A 74 -0.95 10.82 9.81
CA GLY A 74 -1.82 10.31 10.86
C GLY A 74 -2.64 9.10 10.41
N SER A 75 -3.97 9.17 10.62
CA SER A 75 -4.91 8.13 10.19
C SER A 75 -5.92 8.67 9.20
N ALA A 76 -6.18 7.94 8.11
CA ALA A 76 -7.26 8.25 7.20
C ALA A 76 -8.10 7.00 6.92
N HIS A 77 -9.44 7.18 6.98
CA HIS A 77 -10.40 6.20 6.52
C HIS A 77 -11.22 6.82 5.40
N ILE A 78 -11.22 6.18 4.24
CA ILE A 78 -11.94 6.57 3.04
C ILE A 78 -12.89 5.43 2.69
N GLY A 79 -14.20 5.66 2.77
CA GLY A 79 -15.20 4.63 2.54
C GLY A 79 -15.36 4.22 1.07
N GLY A 80 -15.16 5.18 0.16
CA GLY A 80 -15.20 4.98 -1.29
C GLY A 80 -13.85 4.79 -1.94
N ASP A 81 -13.77 5.15 -3.22
CA ASP A 81 -12.56 5.07 -4.03
C ASP A 81 -11.62 6.26 -3.76
N LEU A 82 -10.32 6.06 -3.95
CA LEU A 82 -9.29 7.09 -3.86
C LEU A 82 -8.67 7.30 -5.22
N THR A 83 -8.97 8.45 -5.85
CA THR A 83 -8.39 8.84 -7.14
C THR A 83 -7.43 10.01 -6.95
N VAL A 84 -6.15 9.78 -7.18
CA VAL A 84 -5.10 10.79 -7.01
C VAL A 84 -4.28 10.87 -8.29
N LYS A 85 -4.20 12.07 -8.87
CA LYS A 85 -3.54 12.25 -10.16
C LYS A 85 -2.04 11.94 -10.12
N GLU A 86 -1.35 12.40 -9.08
CA GLU A 86 0.11 12.28 -9.00
C GLU A 86 0.54 11.24 -7.96
N THR A 87 0.47 11.55 -6.68
CA THR A 87 1.10 10.71 -5.66
C THR A 87 0.26 10.57 -4.40
N VAL A 88 0.13 9.34 -3.92
CA VAL A 88 -0.34 8.98 -2.58
C VAL A 88 0.86 8.68 -1.69
N ARG A 89 1.04 9.43 -0.59
CA ARG A 89 2.07 9.19 0.43
C ARG A 89 1.45 8.81 1.77
N VAL A 90 1.83 7.66 2.29
CA VAL A 90 1.33 7.13 3.56
C VAL A 90 2.50 6.87 4.50
N ALA A 91 2.62 7.67 5.56
CA ALA A 91 3.56 7.41 6.66
C ALA A 91 2.84 6.91 7.92
N GLY A 92 1.53 7.09 8.01
CA GLY A 92 0.66 6.63 9.10
C GLY A 92 -0.16 5.41 8.72
N SER A 93 -1.48 5.48 8.90
CA SER A 93 -2.42 4.40 8.55
C SER A 93 -3.51 4.89 7.62
N VAL A 94 -3.69 4.21 6.50
CA VAL A 94 -4.76 4.51 5.55
C VAL A 94 -5.60 3.26 5.31
N LYS A 95 -6.92 3.42 5.38
CA LYS A 95 -7.89 2.41 4.94
C LYS A 95 -8.74 3.00 3.82
N VAL A 96 -8.85 2.27 2.71
CA VAL A 96 -9.70 2.61 1.55
C VAL A 96 -10.67 1.45 1.32
N GLY A 97 -11.98 1.72 1.38
CA GLY A 97 -13.03 0.73 1.14
C GLY A 97 -13.27 0.45 -0.35
N GLY A 98 -12.78 1.31 -1.22
CA GLY A 98 -12.82 1.17 -2.67
C GLY A 98 -11.49 0.73 -3.26
N GLU A 99 -11.21 1.21 -4.46
CA GLU A 99 -9.93 1.08 -5.17
C GLU A 99 -9.06 2.34 -5.02
N ILE A 100 -7.76 2.19 -5.23
CA ILE A 100 -6.83 3.31 -5.36
C ILE A 100 -6.40 3.41 -6.83
N LYS A 101 -6.53 4.61 -7.41
CA LYS A 101 -5.95 4.98 -8.70
C LYS A 101 -5.03 6.17 -8.53
N SER A 102 -3.74 6.00 -8.89
CA SER A 102 -2.74 7.06 -8.73
C SER A 102 -1.60 6.90 -9.73
N GLY A 103 -0.90 8.00 -10.05
CA GLY A 103 0.40 7.90 -10.73
C GLY A 103 1.40 7.14 -9.88
N ALA A 104 1.55 7.50 -8.59
CA ALA A 104 2.45 6.80 -7.69
C ALA A 104 1.82 6.57 -6.31
N VAL A 105 2.11 5.41 -5.69
CA VAL A 105 1.71 5.09 -4.31
C VAL A 105 2.96 4.74 -3.50
N HIS A 106 3.25 5.55 -2.49
CA HIS A 106 4.37 5.36 -1.57
C HIS A 106 3.87 5.15 -0.15
N SER A 107 4.05 3.97 0.41
CA SER A 107 3.60 3.62 1.76
C SER A 107 4.78 3.18 2.65
N ALA A 108 5.02 3.92 3.72
CA ALA A 108 5.94 3.54 4.79
C ALA A 108 5.22 3.14 6.10
N GLY A 109 3.89 3.19 6.11
CA GLY A 109 3.03 2.86 7.23
C GLY A 109 2.17 1.64 6.96
N VAL A 110 0.88 1.74 7.29
CA VAL A 110 -0.12 0.69 7.06
C VAL A 110 -1.08 1.13 5.98
N LEU A 111 -1.15 0.38 4.89
CA LEU A 111 -2.08 0.61 3.80
C LEU A 111 -3.04 -0.58 3.67
N ARG A 112 -4.34 -0.32 3.85
CA ARG A 112 -5.40 -1.32 3.62
C ARG A 112 -6.33 -0.86 2.52
N VAL A 113 -6.54 -1.69 1.52
CA VAL A 113 -7.38 -1.42 0.36
C VAL A 113 -8.29 -2.63 0.14
N GLU A 114 -9.61 -2.43 0.16
CA GLU A 114 -10.52 -3.57 0.08
C GLU A 114 -10.62 -4.15 -1.35
N LYS A 115 -10.55 -3.30 -2.38
CA LYS A 115 -10.67 -3.75 -3.77
C LYS A 115 -9.31 -3.95 -4.43
N GLY A 116 -8.68 -2.91 -4.92
CA GLY A 116 -7.44 -3.01 -5.67
C GLY A 116 -6.66 -1.71 -5.73
N ILE A 117 -5.45 -1.78 -6.29
CA ILE A 117 -4.56 -0.64 -6.49
C ILE A 117 -4.11 -0.64 -7.94
N GLU A 118 -4.30 0.48 -8.62
CA GLU A 118 -3.80 0.76 -9.96
C GLU A 118 -2.90 1.98 -9.93
N ALA A 119 -1.64 1.82 -10.35
CA ALA A 119 -0.65 2.89 -10.33
C ALA A 119 0.39 2.71 -11.45
N GLU A 120 1.18 3.75 -11.74
CA GLU A 120 2.40 3.60 -12.55
C GLU A 120 3.52 3.06 -11.68
N GLU A 121 3.63 3.56 -10.45
CA GLU A 121 4.64 3.14 -9.48
C GLU A 121 4.01 2.81 -8.11
N PHE A 122 4.33 1.65 -7.57
CA PHE A 122 3.97 1.24 -6.22
C PHE A 122 5.21 0.93 -5.39
N ARG A 123 5.45 1.69 -4.32
CA ARG A 123 6.51 1.42 -3.35
C ARG A 123 5.97 1.28 -1.94
N ALA A 124 6.37 0.22 -1.26
CA ALA A 124 5.96 0.02 0.11
C ALA A 124 7.10 -0.50 1.01
N ALA A 125 7.17 0.08 2.20
CA ALA A 125 8.12 -0.30 3.27
C ALA A 125 7.40 -0.61 4.60
N GLY A 126 6.09 -0.81 4.57
CA GLY A 126 5.24 -1.09 5.73
C GLY A 126 4.31 -2.27 5.50
N ALA A 127 3.23 -2.33 6.26
CA ALA A 127 2.22 -3.37 6.10
C ALA A 127 1.25 -3.02 4.97
N ILE A 128 0.97 -4.00 4.12
CA ILE A 128 0.00 -3.89 3.02
C ILE A 128 -1.07 -4.96 3.22
N ASP A 129 -2.33 -4.56 3.08
CA ASP A 129 -3.47 -5.47 3.00
C ASP A 129 -4.35 -5.02 1.82
N CYS A 130 -4.20 -5.67 0.67
CA CYS A 130 -4.95 -5.38 -0.54
C CYS A 130 -5.79 -6.60 -0.91
N GLY A 131 -7.13 -6.44 -0.87
CA GLY A 131 -8.05 -7.56 -1.10
C GLY A 131 -8.07 -8.05 -2.55
N GLY A 132 -7.75 -7.21 -3.52
CA GLY A 132 -7.77 -7.52 -4.95
C GLY A 132 -6.42 -7.41 -5.63
N LEU A 133 -6.44 -6.97 -6.88
CA LEU A 133 -5.25 -6.80 -7.71
C LEU A 133 -4.48 -5.53 -7.32
N LEU A 134 -3.17 -5.67 -7.11
CA LEU A 134 -2.20 -4.60 -7.13
C LEU A 134 -1.54 -4.61 -8.50
N ASN A 135 -1.80 -3.61 -9.31
CA ASN A 135 -1.26 -3.47 -10.65
C ASN A 135 -0.48 -2.18 -10.80
N ALA A 136 0.80 -2.28 -11.15
CA ALA A 136 1.63 -1.12 -11.43
C ALA A 136 2.78 -1.49 -12.38
N GLU A 137 3.25 -0.54 -13.20
CA GLU A 137 4.42 -0.77 -14.06
C GLU A 137 5.65 -1.18 -13.21
N THR A 138 5.85 -0.52 -12.07
CA THR A 138 6.89 -0.88 -11.12
C THR A 138 6.29 -1.14 -9.74
N VAL A 139 6.53 -2.34 -9.19
CA VAL A 139 6.15 -2.74 -7.84
C VAL A 139 7.41 -3.03 -7.02
N ASP A 140 7.66 -2.23 -5.99
CA ASP A 140 8.80 -2.37 -5.07
C ASP A 140 8.29 -2.49 -3.63
N ILE A 141 8.38 -3.69 -3.06
CA ILE A 141 7.93 -3.97 -1.70
C ILE A 141 9.12 -4.39 -0.85
N SER A 142 9.53 -3.51 0.05
CA SER A 142 10.56 -3.81 1.05
C SER A 142 9.91 -4.26 2.35
N MET A 143 10.15 -5.49 2.74
CA MET A 143 9.63 -6.03 3.99
C MET A 143 10.60 -5.75 5.14
N ASP A 144 10.09 -5.18 6.21
CA ASP A 144 10.86 -4.85 7.42
C ASP A 144 10.18 -5.42 8.68
N GLY A 145 10.98 -6.02 9.54
CA GLY A 145 10.53 -6.49 10.86
C GLY A 145 9.55 -7.67 10.81
N ASN A 146 8.42 -7.55 11.50
CA ASN A 146 7.40 -8.59 11.65
C ASN A 146 6.09 -8.22 10.92
N ALA A 147 6.14 -7.39 9.91
CA ALA A 147 4.95 -7.00 9.16
C ALA A 147 4.46 -8.18 8.32
N ARG A 148 3.21 -8.57 8.52
CA ARG A 148 2.52 -9.49 7.64
C ARG A 148 1.74 -8.69 6.62
N SER A 149 2.04 -8.90 5.36
CA SER A 149 1.35 -8.27 4.25
C SER A 149 0.54 -9.30 3.48
N ARG A 150 -0.57 -8.86 2.91
CA ARG A 150 -1.44 -9.71 2.08
C ARG A 150 -1.90 -8.94 0.86
N VAL A 151 -1.89 -9.61 -0.29
CA VAL A 151 -2.36 -9.06 -1.56
C VAL A 151 -3.14 -10.15 -2.30
N GLY A 152 -4.22 -9.81 -2.98
CA GLY A 152 -4.96 -10.76 -3.82
C GLY A 152 -4.11 -11.29 -4.96
N SER A 153 -3.73 -10.42 -5.88
CA SER A 153 -2.82 -10.71 -6.99
C SER A 153 -1.90 -9.51 -7.24
N ILE A 154 -0.74 -9.73 -7.83
CA ILE A 154 0.20 -8.67 -8.22
C ILE A 154 0.46 -8.78 -9.72
N GLY A 155 0.27 -7.67 -10.44
CA GLY A 155 0.59 -7.51 -11.86
C GLY A 155 1.51 -6.33 -12.10
N GLY A 156 2.41 -6.43 -13.09
CA GLY A 156 3.25 -5.30 -13.44
C GLY A 156 4.40 -5.62 -14.41
N GLY A 157 5.11 -4.59 -14.85
CA GLY A 157 6.31 -4.75 -15.67
C GLY A 157 7.48 -5.27 -14.83
N GLU A 158 7.83 -4.57 -13.78
CA GLU A 158 8.91 -4.95 -12.86
C GLU A 158 8.40 -5.11 -11.43
N ILE A 159 8.51 -6.32 -10.88
CA ILE A 159 8.04 -6.67 -9.54
C ILE A 159 9.22 -7.10 -8.69
N ARG A 160 9.48 -6.37 -7.60
CA ARG A 160 10.51 -6.66 -6.62
C ARG A 160 9.92 -6.73 -5.22
N VAL A 161 10.11 -7.87 -4.56
CA VAL A 161 9.77 -8.07 -3.14
C VAL A 161 11.01 -8.58 -2.44
N TYR A 162 11.50 -7.85 -1.44
CA TYR A 162 12.76 -8.19 -0.78
C TYR A 162 12.74 -7.88 0.72
N LEU A 163 13.57 -8.60 1.46
CA LEU A 163 13.82 -8.30 2.87
C LEU A 163 14.80 -7.13 3.00
N ARG A 164 14.38 -6.08 3.66
CA ARG A 164 15.28 -5.00 4.03
C ARG A 164 16.28 -5.52 5.07
N LYS A 165 17.54 -5.71 4.67
CA LYS A 165 18.61 -6.10 5.60
C LYS A 165 18.82 -4.96 6.58
N SER A 166 18.38 -5.14 7.82
CA SER A 166 18.76 -4.26 8.91
C SER A 166 20.28 -4.27 9.04
N ASP A 167 20.87 -3.08 9.09
CA ASP A 167 22.32 -2.88 9.18
C ASP A 167 22.86 -3.66 10.41
N LYS A 168 23.55 -4.79 10.16
CA LYS A 168 24.01 -5.76 11.16
C LYS A 168 25.26 -5.25 11.90
N THR A 169 25.27 -4.04 12.40
CA THR A 169 26.30 -3.60 13.35
C THR A 169 25.95 -3.87 14.82
N LYS A 170 24.74 -4.34 15.11
CA LYS A 170 24.41 -4.85 16.45
C LYS A 170 24.12 -6.35 16.36
N LYS A 171 25.18 -7.16 16.52
CA LYS A 171 25.09 -8.61 16.82
C LYS A 171 24.29 -8.82 18.12
N ARG A 172 22.97 -8.79 18.06
CA ARG A 172 22.15 -9.45 19.06
C ARG A 172 22.16 -10.94 18.69
N ARG A 173 22.90 -11.73 19.45
CA ARG A 173 22.77 -13.18 19.43
C ARG A 173 21.33 -13.51 19.78
N LEU A 174 20.51 -13.80 18.77
CA LEU A 174 19.19 -14.39 18.99
C LEU A 174 19.40 -15.75 19.65
N PRO A 175 18.69 -16.06 20.76
CA PRO A 175 18.77 -17.36 21.39
C PRO A 175 18.44 -18.46 20.40
N LEU A 176 19.13 -19.60 20.49
CA LEU A 176 18.97 -20.78 19.63
C LEU A 176 17.50 -21.24 19.51
N PHE A 177 16.68 -20.92 20.49
CA PHE A 177 15.25 -21.24 20.57
C PHE A 177 14.39 -20.52 19.53
N SER A 178 14.78 -19.34 19.05
CA SER A 178 14.01 -18.59 18.04
C SER A 178 14.10 -19.19 16.64
N ARG A 179 15.10 -20.07 16.39
CA ARG A 179 15.24 -20.81 15.13
C ARG A 179 14.38 -22.08 15.09
N LEU A 180 13.93 -22.58 16.26
CA LEU A 180 13.17 -23.82 16.36
C LEU A 180 11.66 -23.61 16.39
N VAL A 181 11.21 -22.42 16.75
CA VAL A 181 9.79 -22.02 16.71
C VAL A 181 9.73 -20.95 15.65
N GLY A 182 9.13 -21.23 14.50
CA GLY A 182 8.98 -20.32 13.37
C GLY A 182 8.26 -19.00 13.74
N LEU A 183 8.86 -18.24 14.67
CA LEU A 183 8.33 -16.99 15.17
C LEU A 183 8.77 -15.85 14.27
N GLY A 184 7.89 -15.52 13.31
CA GLY A 184 7.70 -14.18 12.83
C GLY A 184 8.84 -13.59 11.99
N GLY A 185 9.06 -14.13 10.78
CA GLY A 185 9.68 -13.35 9.70
C GLY A 185 8.62 -12.47 9.02
N SER A 186 9.04 -11.39 8.40
CA SER A 186 8.19 -10.66 7.46
C SER A 186 7.86 -11.58 6.31
N GLU A 187 6.59 -11.67 5.97
CA GLU A 187 6.08 -12.53 4.91
C GLU A 187 5.01 -11.77 4.13
N LEU A 188 5.11 -11.83 2.82
CA LEU A 188 4.05 -11.40 1.92
C LEU A 188 3.29 -12.64 1.43
N THR A 189 2.00 -12.70 1.69
CA THR A 189 1.12 -13.69 1.11
C THR A 189 0.38 -13.09 -0.07
N VAL A 190 0.53 -13.68 -1.25
CA VAL A 190 -0.26 -13.37 -2.43
C VAL A 190 -1.21 -14.54 -2.65
N ASN A 191 -2.52 -14.24 -2.73
CA ASN A 191 -3.53 -15.31 -2.69
C ASN A 191 -3.63 -16.09 -4.00
N GLU A 192 -3.36 -15.45 -5.16
CA GLU A 192 -3.62 -16.03 -6.47
C GLU A 192 -2.37 -16.08 -7.36
N LEU A 193 -1.88 -14.92 -7.82
CA LEU A 193 -0.91 -14.81 -8.90
C LEU A 193 0.04 -13.63 -8.70
N VAL A 194 1.30 -13.83 -9.08
CA VAL A 194 2.25 -12.75 -9.39
C VAL A 194 2.62 -12.88 -10.86
N GLU A 195 2.35 -11.84 -11.66
CA GLU A 195 2.62 -11.83 -13.09
C GLU A 195 3.34 -10.53 -13.51
N GLY A 196 4.49 -10.69 -14.20
CA GLY A 196 5.27 -9.53 -14.66
C GLY A 196 6.38 -9.90 -15.63
N ASP A 197 6.94 -8.90 -16.33
CA ASP A 197 8.08 -9.16 -17.20
C ASP A 197 9.33 -9.58 -16.41
N VAL A 198 9.65 -8.84 -15.37
CA VAL A 198 10.77 -9.12 -14.46
C VAL A 198 10.24 -9.29 -13.04
N VAL A 199 10.38 -10.48 -12.49
CA VAL A 199 9.84 -10.81 -11.16
C VAL A 199 10.98 -11.28 -10.26
N ALA A 200 11.23 -10.57 -9.15
CA ALA A 200 12.22 -10.93 -8.14
C ALA A 200 11.55 -10.97 -6.75
N LEU A 201 11.54 -12.14 -6.11
CA LEU A 201 10.78 -12.38 -4.87
C LEU A 201 11.67 -12.95 -3.77
N GLU A 202 11.56 -12.40 -2.55
CA GLU A 202 12.10 -12.98 -1.30
C GLU A 202 10.99 -13.04 -0.25
N CYS A 203 10.89 -14.14 0.49
CA CYS A 203 9.91 -14.35 1.57
C CYS A 203 8.44 -14.15 1.14
N VAL A 204 8.08 -14.67 -0.02
CA VAL A 204 6.74 -14.59 -0.59
C VAL A 204 6.11 -15.97 -0.63
N LYS A 205 4.83 -16.04 -0.24
CA LYS A 205 3.96 -17.19 -0.48
C LYS A 205 2.96 -16.86 -1.57
N VAL A 206 2.96 -17.63 -2.65
CA VAL A 206 2.04 -17.46 -3.76
C VAL A 206 1.82 -18.78 -4.49
N PRO A 207 0.59 -19.12 -4.94
CA PRO A 207 0.35 -20.31 -5.74
C PRO A 207 1.10 -20.31 -7.09
N THR A 208 1.07 -19.18 -7.80
CA THR A 208 1.62 -19.11 -9.17
C THR A 208 2.43 -17.84 -9.39
N VAL A 209 3.56 -17.99 -10.03
CA VAL A 209 4.40 -16.89 -10.55
C VAL A 209 4.56 -17.06 -12.04
N VAL A 210 4.30 -16.01 -12.81
CA VAL A 210 4.47 -15.98 -14.27
C VAL A 210 5.37 -14.81 -14.63
N GLY A 211 6.39 -15.03 -15.44
CA GLY A 211 7.27 -13.95 -15.87
C GLY A 211 8.17 -14.30 -17.05
N ARG A 212 8.74 -13.27 -17.66
CA ARG A 212 9.76 -13.45 -18.68
C ARG A 212 11.10 -13.82 -18.03
N VAL A 213 11.52 -13.04 -17.04
CA VAL A 213 12.69 -13.27 -16.20
C VAL A 213 12.24 -13.38 -14.75
N VAL A 214 12.52 -14.51 -14.09
CA VAL A 214 12.02 -14.80 -12.75
C VAL A 214 13.18 -15.15 -11.82
N ALA A 215 13.32 -14.45 -10.72
CA ALA A 215 14.27 -14.72 -9.65
C ALA A 215 13.52 -15.04 -8.35
N ILE A 216 13.65 -16.25 -7.86
CA ILE A 216 13.02 -16.70 -6.61
C ILE A 216 14.10 -16.85 -5.55
N GLY A 217 14.07 -15.94 -4.58
CA GLY A 217 15.01 -15.88 -3.47
C GLY A 217 14.57 -16.67 -2.24
N VAL A 218 15.35 -16.54 -1.19
CA VAL A 218 15.19 -17.22 0.09
C VAL A 218 13.81 -17.02 0.71
N GLY A 219 13.28 -18.08 1.31
CA GLY A 219 12.01 -18.01 2.08
C GLY A 219 10.74 -17.94 1.24
N CYS A 220 10.83 -18.11 -0.08
CA CYS A 220 9.65 -18.24 -0.94
C CYS A 220 9.03 -19.62 -0.83
N GLU A 221 7.69 -19.69 -0.88
CA GLU A 221 6.90 -20.92 -1.03
C GLU A 221 5.94 -20.73 -2.22
N ILE A 222 6.20 -21.43 -3.34
CA ILE A 222 5.52 -21.26 -4.63
C ILE A 222 5.15 -22.62 -5.19
N ASP A 223 3.89 -22.82 -5.60
CA ASP A 223 3.47 -24.10 -6.15
C ASP A 223 3.90 -24.23 -7.62
N LEU A 224 3.80 -23.15 -8.41
CA LEU A 224 4.12 -23.15 -9.85
C LEU A 224 4.87 -21.87 -10.25
N VAL A 225 6.02 -22.03 -10.89
CA VAL A 225 6.75 -20.98 -11.58
C VAL A 225 6.71 -21.23 -13.08
N GLN A 226 6.25 -20.24 -13.85
CA GLN A 226 6.26 -20.25 -15.31
C GLN A 226 7.12 -19.11 -15.84
N TYR A 227 8.05 -19.40 -16.73
CA TYR A 227 8.96 -18.39 -17.28
C TYR A 227 9.19 -18.62 -18.78
N SER A 228 9.52 -17.55 -19.52
CA SER A 228 9.79 -17.66 -20.95
C SER A 228 11.26 -17.52 -21.32
N GLU A 229 12.07 -16.75 -20.61
CA GLU A 229 13.50 -16.52 -20.92
C GLU A 229 14.42 -17.13 -19.86
N GLU A 230 14.40 -16.62 -18.64
CA GLU A 230 15.36 -16.96 -17.60
C GLU A 230 14.69 -17.21 -16.25
N VAL A 231 15.19 -18.19 -15.50
CA VAL A 231 14.76 -18.45 -14.13
C VAL A 231 15.97 -18.72 -13.24
N GLU A 232 16.01 -18.06 -12.08
CA GLU A 232 16.95 -18.33 -11.00
C GLU A 232 16.16 -18.68 -9.74
N ILE A 233 16.51 -19.80 -9.09
CA ILE A 233 15.83 -20.27 -7.88
C ILE A 233 16.89 -20.53 -6.80
N ASP A 234 16.76 -19.81 -5.67
CA ASP A 234 17.59 -20.02 -4.50
C ASP A 234 17.38 -21.43 -3.92
N PRO A 235 18.44 -22.16 -3.51
CA PRO A 235 18.33 -23.50 -2.93
C PRO A 235 17.46 -23.57 -1.66
N ASP A 236 17.31 -22.47 -0.93
CA ASP A 236 16.47 -22.38 0.27
C ASP A 236 15.01 -21.99 -0.05
N ALA A 237 14.64 -21.78 -1.32
CA ALA A 237 13.28 -21.57 -1.77
C ALA A 237 12.55 -22.91 -1.95
N LYS A 238 11.25 -22.90 -1.67
CA LYS A 238 10.36 -24.06 -1.90
C LYS A 238 9.53 -23.81 -3.16
N VAL A 239 9.87 -24.47 -4.24
CA VAL A 239 9.15 -24.41 -5.51
C VAL A 239 8.64 -25.81 -5.86
N GLY A 240 7.33 -25.94 -6.07
CA GLY A 240 6.69 -27.23 -6.41
C GLY A 240 6.99 -27.64 -7.84
N ARG A 241 6.72 -26.79 -8.81
CA ARG A 241 6.98 -27.00 -10.24
C ARG A 241 7.56 -25.76 -10.88
N CYS A 242 8.45 -25.96 -11.86
CA CYS A 242 9.03 -24.89 -12.66
C CYS A 242 8.94 -25.29 -14.13
N GLU A 243 8.29 -24.48 -14.95
CA GLU A 243 7.97 -24.78 -16.34
C GLU A 243 8.36 -23.61 -17.24
N ARG A 244 8.98 -23.90 -18.37
CA ARG A 244 9.23 -22.90 -19.41
C ARG A 244 8.06 -22.87 -20.38
N ILE A 245 7.53 -21.67 -20.66
CA ILE A 245 6.39 -21.43 -21.55
C ILE A 245 6.82 -20.71 -22.83
#